data_d5d3184b9da6c7a243b9080a9d3a3903
#
_entry.id   d5d3184b9da6c7a243b9080a9d3a3903
#
_cell.length_a   1.000
_cell.length_b   1.000
_cell.length_c   1.000
_cell.angle_alpha   90.00
_cell.angle_beta   90.00
_cell.angle_gamma   90.00
#
_symmetry.space_group_name_H-M   'P 1'
#
loop_
_entity.id
_entity.type
_entity.pdbx_description
1 polymer ?
#
loop_
_entity_poly.entity_id
_entity_poly.type
_entity_poly.pdbx_seq_one_letter_code
_entity_poly.pdbx_strand_id
1 'polypeptide(L)'
;MPITITFMDNNKTFSAAPTEDLMGAEKYDLVLSSELRGANGEVFSGITITFSTSAQTLDLVSLNMGEGVDGLQPGRITGVPCEGIFEILFSKPLDPASVTGTNVVLSSNGVSLPATLALCDENKKVTLSSNQRLRDLVQYQLLISNQIKGSKKENVQQIAKSFYTAADPSPDFPVVGDDALLTLVQQQTFKYFWDFAHPGSGMARERNTADNIITSGGSGFGIMAI
;
A
#
# COMPACT_ATOMS: atom_id res chain seq x y z
N MET A 1 4.79 32.33 20.18
CA MET A 1 4.15 31.12 20.73
C MET A 1 3.71 31.44 22.16
N PRO A 2 2.45 31.17 22.55
CA PRO A 2 1.98 31.38 23.90
C PRO A 2 2.64 30.42 24.87
N ILE A 3 2.94 30.93 26.09
CA ILE A 3 3.55 30.17 27.16
C ILE A 3 2.76 30.40 28.46
N THR A 4 2.71 29.36 29.31
CA THR A 4 2.18 29.48 30.68
C THR A 4 3.35 29.63 31.64
N ILE A 5 3.29 30.63 32.52
CA ILE A 5 4.31 30.86 33.54
C ILE A 5 3.72 30.51 34.90
N THR A 6 4.44 29.67 35.67
CA THR A 6 4.07 29.30 37.02
C THR A 6 5.21 29.65 37.97
N PHE A 7 4.93 30.45 38.99
CA PHE A 7 5.91 30.85 40.02
C PHE A 7 5.97 29.83 41.15
N MET A 8 7.16 29.60 41.68
CA MET A 8 7.49 28.65 42.74
C MET A 8 8.49 29.27 43.72
N ASP A 9 8.75 28.63 44.87
CA ASP A 9 9.75 29.01 45.87
C ASP A 9 9.66 30.47 46.30
N ASN A 10 8.47 30.92 46.69
CA ASN A 10 8.21 32.32 47.02
C ASN A 10 8.64 33.30 45.94
N ASN A 11 8.31 32.97 44.68
CA ASN A 11 8.62 33.76 43.47
C ASN A 11 10.12 33.84 43.09
N LYS A 12 10.96 33.00 43.68
CA LYS A 12 12.39 32.92 43.31
C LYS A 12 12.65 32.11 42.06
N THR A 13 11.73 31.21 41.74
CA THR A 13 11.79 30.32 40.55
C THR A 13 10.50 30.45 39.77
N PHE A 14 10.58 30.28 38.47
CA PHE A 14 9.40 30.09 37.62
C PHE A 14 9.62 29.01 36.60
N SER A 15 8.55 28.36 36.22
CA SER A 15 8.48 27.45 35.09
C SER A 15 7.79 28.14 33.93
N ALA A 16 8.36 28.03 32.73
CA ALA A 16 7.75 28.49 31.49
C ALA A 16 7.46 27.28 30.61
N ALA A 17 6.19 26.96 30.42
CA ALA A 17 5.75 25.85 29.61
C ALA A 17 5.02 26.36 28.35
N PRO A 18 5.35 25.87 27.15
CA PRO A 18 4.55 26.13 25.95
C PRO A 18 3.12 25.61 26.15
N THR A 19 2.12 26.34 25.65
CA THR A 19 0.72 25.88 25.68
C THR A 19 0.41 24.80 24.65
N GLU A 20 1.29 24.67 23.65
CA GLU A 20 1.25 23.64 22.61
C GLU A 20 2.61 22.96 22.52
N ASP A 21 2.62 21.70 22.07
CA ASP A 21 3.89 20.98 21.85
C ASP A 21 4.74 21.68 20.80
N LEU A 22 6.04 21.70 21.04
CA LEU A 22 7.02 22.23 20.10
C LEU A 22 7.15 21.33 18.85
N MET A 23 7.38 21.96 17.70
CA MET A 23 7.71 21.25 16.46
C MET A 23 9.01 20.47 16.61
N GLY A 24 9.11 19.32 15.99
CA GLY A 24 10.35 18.52 15.95
C GLY A 24 11.41 19.14 15.05
N ALA A 25 12.69 18.96 15.40
CA ALA A 25 13.86 19.43 14.65
C ALA A 25 13.87 20.96 14.37
N GLU A 26 13.26 21.74 15.25
CA GLU A 26 13.20 23.21 15.15
C GLU A 26 14.08 23.86 16.22
N LYS A 27 14.51 25.09 15.91
CA LYS A 27 15.29 25.94 16.82
C LYS A 27 14.38 26.97 17.47
N TYR A 28 14.49 27.10 18.80
CA TYR A 28 13.71 27.99 19.62
C TYR A 28 14.60 28.88 20.46
N ASP A 29 14.17 30.10 20.71
CA ASP A 29 14.78 31.03 21.63
C ASP A 29 13.83 31.34 22.80
N LEU A 30 14.27 31.06 24.02
CA LEU A 30 13.62 31.53 25.23
C LEU A 30 14.28 32.84 25.65
N VAL A 31 13.54 33.93 25.55
CA VAL A 31 14.04 35.25 25.90
C VAL A 31 13.47 35.72 27.24
N LEU A 32 14.35 35.94 28.19
CA LEU A 32 14.01 36.65 29.44
C LEU A 32 14.42 38.10 29.27
N SER A 33 13.41 38.99 29.22
CA SER A 33 13.60 40.41 28.97
C SER A 33 14.35 41.08 30.10
N SER A 34 15.15 42.11 29.75
CA SER A 34 15.77 43.02 30.71
C SER A 34 14.77 43.89 31.47
N GLU A 35 13.49 43.83 31.15
CA GLU A 35 12.41 44.48 31.93
C GLU A 35 12.04 43.72 33.19
N LEU A 36 12.45 42.47 33.31
CA LEU A 36 12.25 41.66 34.52
C LEU A 36 12.97 42.35 35.72
N ARG A 37 12.30 42.42 36.85
CA ARG A 37 12.81 43.05 38.07
C ARG A 37 12.66 42.08 39.24
N GLY A 38 13.61 42.14 40.17
CA GLY A 38 13.49 41.53 41.47
C GLY A 38 12.43 42.22 42.32
N ALA A 39 12.05 41.58 43.45
CA ALA A 39 11.01 42.07 44.35
C ALA A 39 11.30 43.44 44.96
N ASN A 40 12.58 43.83 45.07
CA ASN A 40 13.01 45.12 45.59
C ASN A 40 13.52 46.05 44.49
N GLY A 41 13.21 45.73 43.20
CA GLY A 41 13.59 46.57 42.05
C GLY A 41 14.97 46.24 41.45
N GLU A 42 15.60 45.13 41.82
CA GLU A 42 16.88 44.68 41.28
C GLU A 42 16.76 44.52 39.74
N VAL A 43 17.80 44.97 39.04
CA VAL A 43 17.83 44.98 37.60
C VAL A 43 18.35 43.64 37.07
N PHE A 44 17.63 43.07 36.11
CA PHE A 44 18.07 41.89 35.34
C PHE A 44 18.59 42.33 33.96
N SER A 45 19.72 41.81 33.54
CA SER A 45 20.34 42.19 32.24
C SER A 45 19.66 41.60 31.02
N GLY A 46 18.74 40.66 31.24
CA GLY A 46 18.16 39.86 30.15
C GLY A 46 19.07 38.67 29.75
N ILE A 47 18.46 37.63 29.22
CA ILE A 47 19.17 36.48 28.66
C ILE A 47 18.34 35.84 27.55
N THR A 48 19.02 35.36 26.52
CA THR A 48 18.41 34.52 25.49
C THR A 48 19.02 33.12 25.58
N ILE A 49 18.16 32.10 25.70
CA ILE A 49 18.56 30.69 25.72
C ILE A 49 18.05 30.07 24.44
N THR A 50 19.00 29.70 23.56
CA THR A 50 18.71 29.00 22.30
C THR A 50 18.79 27.49 22.50
N PHE A 51 17.79 26.75 22.05
CA PHE A 51 17.77 25.30 22.06
C PHE A 51 17.12 24.75 20.79
N SER A 52 17.33 23.47 20.52
CA SER A 52 16.69 22.78 19.40
C SER A 52 15.96 21.56 19.92
N THR A 53 14.79 21.31 19.34
CA THR A 53 14.03 20.09 19.62
C THR A 53 14.60 18.92 18.82
N SER A 54 14.49 17.72 19.36
CA SER A 54 14.85 16.50 18.64
C SER A 54 13.88 16.22 17.50
N ALA A 55 14.37 15.60 16.43
CA ALA A 55 13.50 15.05 15.40
C ALA A 55 12.58 13.98 16.01
N GLN A 56 11.30 14.06 15.73
CA GLN A 56 10.31 13.08 16.19
C GLN A 56 10.02 12.09 15.08
N THR A 57 9.69 10.85 15.46
CA THR A 57 9.29 9.79 14.54
C THR A 57 7.77 9.71 14.42
N LEU A 58 7.34 9.29 13.24
CA LEU A 58 5.98 8.95 12.90
C LEU A 58 5.97 7.47 12.52
N ASP A 59 5.31 6.65 13.31
CA ASP A 59 5.31 5.21 13.11
C ASP A 59 4.08 4.76 12.33
N LEU A 60 4.26 3.76 11.48
CA LEU A 60 3.15 3.03 10.86
C LEU A 60 2.59 2.05 11.90
N VAL A 61 1.33 2.24 12.27
CA VAL A 61 0.64 1.42 13.30
C VAL A 61 0.02 0.18 12.69
N SER A 62 -0.67 0.34 11.54
CA SER A 62 -1.28 -0.78 10.82
C SER A 62 -1.35 -0.49 9.32
N LEU A 63 -1.36 -1.57 8.56
CA LEU A 63 -1.57 -1.56 7.11
C LEU A 63 -2.57 -2.67 6.77
N ASN A 64 -3.83 -2.31 6.58
CA ASN A 64 -4.87 -3.22 6.11
C ASN A 64 -4.92 -3.17 4.58
N MET A 65 -4.74 -4.32 3.94
CA MET A 65 -4.74 -4.47 2.48
C MET A 65 -6.08 -5.01 1.94
N GLY A 66 -7.17 -4.82 2.70
CA GLY A 66 -8.52 -5.30 2.39
C GLY A 66 -8.82 -6.65 3.05
N GLU A 67 -10.11 -6.88 3.38
CA GLU A 67 -10.64 -8.12 3.98
C GLU A 67 -9.81 -8.68 5.15
N GLY A 68 -9.16 -7.80 5.93
CA GLY A 68 -8.35 -8.19 7.07
C GLY A 68 -6.95 -8.71 6.74
N VAL A 69 -6.48 -8.57 5.50
CA VAL A 69 -5.10 -8.90 5.13
C VAL A 69 -4.14 -7.88 5.75
N ASP A 70 -3.30 -8.35 6.68
CA ASP A 70 -2.30 -7.51 7.36
C ASP A 70 -1.07 -7.30 6.46
N GLY A 71 -0.87 -6.06 6.02
CA GLY A 71 0.30 -5.66 5.21
C GLY A 71 1.60 -5.56 6.01
N LEU A 72 1.55 -5.64 7.34
CA LEU A 72 2.75 -5.66 8.20
C LEU A 72 3.20 -7.07 8.57
N GLN A 73 2.42 -8.09 8.25
CA GLN A 73 2.80 -9.47 8.53
C GLN A 73 4.17 -9.82 7.95
N PRO A 74 4.95 -10.69 8.62
CA PRO A 74 6.21 -11.18 8.09
C PRO A 74 5.99 -12.11 6.90
N GLY A 75 6.94 -12.09 5.95
CA GLY A 75 6.94 -12.99 4.81
C GLY A 75 6.10 -12.51 3.63
N ARG A 76 5.59 -13.46 2.86
CA ARG A 76 4.85 -13.20 1.63
C ARG A 76 3.39 -12.83 1.94
N ILE A 77 2.95 -11.70 1.45
CA ILE A 77 1.57 -11.24 1.56
C ILE A 77 0.80 -11.71 0.32
N THR A 78 -0.29 -12.46 0.53
CA THR A 78 -1.14 -13.03 -0.54
C THR A 78 -2.61 -12.86 -0.21
N GLY A 79 -3.48 -13.07 -1.19
CA GLY A 79 -4.92 -13.00 -0.98
C GLY A 79 -5.47 -11.58 -0.85
N VAL A 80 -4.73 -10.56 -1.33
CA VAL A 80 -5.20 -9.18 -1.31
C VAL A 80 -6.34 -9.00 -2.30
N PRO A 81 -7.49 -8.46 -1.90
CA PRO A 81 -8.64 -8.25 -2.78
C PRO A 81 -8.29 -7.39 -4.00
N CYS A 82 -8.89 -7.73 -5.15
CA CYS A 82 -8.63 -7.03 -6.42
C CYS A 82 -9.25 -5.62 -6.48
N GLU A 83 -10.10 -5.25 -5.53
CA GLU A 83 -10.66 -3.90 -5.39
C GLU A 83 -9.59 -2.84 -5.12
N GLY A 84 -8.43 -3.24 -4.56
CA GLY A 84 -7.27 -2.38 -4.37
C GLY A 84 -7.52 -1.23 -3.40
N ILE A 85 -8.15 -1.51 -2.25
CA ILE A 85 -8.39 -0.56 -1.18
C ILE A 85 -7.46 -0.88 -0.02
N PHE A 86 -6.66 0.11 0.39
CA PHE A 86 -5.66 -0.02 1.43
C PHE A 86 -5.88 1.04 2.51
N GLU A 87 -5.85 0.65 3.78
CA GLU A 87 -5.91 1.55 4.92
C GLU A 87 -4.58 1.56 5.65
N ILE A 88 -4.01 2.74 5.79
CA ILE A 88 -2.67 2.99 6.34
C ILE A 88 -2.84 3.87 7.56
N LEU A 89 -2.62 3.34 8.76
CA LEU A 89 -2.77 4.06 10.02
C LEU A 89 -1.42 4.44 10.61
N PHE A 90 -1.26 5.71 10.94
CA PHE A 90 -0.07 6.26 11.58
C PHE A 90 -0.29 6.60 13.05
N SER A 91 0.79 6.66 13.82
CA SER A 91 0.77 6.95 15.26
C SER A 91 0.37 8.39 15.60
N LYS A 92 0.53 9.33 14.64
CA LYS A 92 0.25 10.75 14.82
C LYS A 92 -0.43 11.31 13.56
N PRO A 93 -1.10 12.48 13.67
CA PRO A 93 -1.67 13.16 12.50
C PRO A 93 -0.62 13.50 11.45
N LEU A 94 -0.98 13.34 10.19
CA LEU A 94 -0.15 13.67 9.03
C LEU A 94 -0.30 15.15 8.64
N ASP A 95 0.72 15.69 8.00
CA ASP A 95 0.60 16.92 7.21
C ASP A 95 -0.09 16.58 5.89
N PRO A 96 -1.32 17.08 5.63
CA PRO A 96 -2.06 16.79 4.41
C PRO A 96 -1.28 17.11 3.13
N ALA A 97 -0.43 18.15 3.15
CA ALA A 97 0.36 18.56 2.00
C ALA A 97 1.43 17.51 1.62
N SER A 98 1.85 16.66 2.57
CA SER A 98 2.81 15.59 2.32
C SER A 98 2.17 14.31 1.75
N VAL A 99 0.85 14.15 1.85
CA VAL A 99 0.12 12.95 1.38
C VAL A 99 -0.26 13.13 -0.08
N THR A 100 0.62 12.69 -0.96
CA THR A 100 0.48 12.84 -2.41
C THR A 100 0.64 11.50 -3.13
N GLY A 101 0.14 11.40 -4.37
CA GLY A 101 0.30 10.21 -5.21
C GLY A 101 1.75 9.89 -5.59
N THR A 102 2.72 10.76 -5.29
CA THR A 102 4.16 10.49 -5.43
C THR A 102 4.77 9.93 -4.14
N ASN A 103 4.12 10.17 -3.00
CA ASN A 103 4.60 9.75 -1.68
C ASN A 103 3.92 8.47 -1.17
N VAL A 104 2.71 8.17 -1.67
CA VAL A 104 2.02 6.88 -1.46
C VAL A 104 1.71 6.31 -2.83
N VAL A 105 2.44 5.28 -3.23
CA VAL A 105 2.42 4.77 -4.61
C VAL A 105 2.07 3.30 -4.63
N LEU A 106 1.05 2.95 -5.42
CA LEU A 106 0.77 1.57 -5.81
C LEU A 106 1.38 1.32 -7.18
N SER A 107 2.11 0.23 -7.35
CA SER A 107 2.78 -0.09 -8.62
C SER A 107 2.77 -1.59 -8.92
N SER A 108 2.94 -1.94 -10.20
CA SER A 108 3.20 -3.30 -10.66
C SER A 108 4.29 -3.28 -11.72
N ASN A 109 5.27 -4.17 -11.62
CA ASN A 109 6.42 -4.24 -12.53
C ASN A 109 7.12 -2.88 -12.74
N GLY A 110 7.21 -2.06 -11.68
CA GLY A 110 7.83 -0.73 -11.72
C GLY A 110 6.98 0.37 -12.36
N VAL A 111 5.76 0.07 -12.80
CA VAL A 111 4.81 1.05 -13.34
C VAL A 111 3.82 1.45 -12.26
N SER A 112 3.72 2.75 -11.97
CA SER A 112 2.74 3.29 -11.01
C SER A 112 1.32 3.18 -11.56
N LEU A 113 0.38 2.79 -10.67
CA LEU A 113 -1.03 2.74 -10.99
C LEU A 113 -1.73 4.02 -10.49
N PRO A 114 -2.73 4.53 -11.22
CA PRO A 114 -3.53 5.64 -10.74
C PRO A 114 -4.35 5.20 -9.52
N ALA A 115 -4.28 6.01 -8.47
CA ALA A 115 -4.99 5.77 -7.22
C ALA A 115 -5.45 7.09 -6.60
N THR A 116 -6.52 7.02 -5.84
CA THR A 116 -7.06 8.14 -5.07
C THR A 116 -6.66 7.99 -3.62
N LEU A 117 -6.21 9.08 -2.99
CA LEU A 117 -5.85 9.15 -1.59
C LEU A 117 -6.89 9.96 -0.82
N ALA A 118 -7.31 9.47 0.33
CA ALA A 118 -8.17 10.19 1.26
C ALA A 118 -7.57 10.14 2.67
N LEU A 119 -7.62 11.28 3.37
CA LEU A 119 -7.26 11.39 4.77
C LEU A 119 -8.51 11.31 5.64
N CYS A 120 -8.44 10.56 6.73
CA CYS A 120 -9.51 10.41 7.72
C CYS A 120 -8.91 10.24 9.13
N ASP A 121 -9.78 10.08 10.14
CA ASP A 121 -9.39 9.91 11.54
C ASP A 121 -8.43 11.01 12.01
N GLU A 122 -8.85 12.27 11.93
CA GLU A 122 -8.05 13.43 12.29
C GLU A 122 -6.68 13.46 11.57
N ASN A 123 -6.65 13.06 10.30
CA ASN A 123 -5.45 12.92 9.47
C ASN A 123 -4.45 11.83 9.93
N LYS A 124 -4.86 10.87 10.75
CA LYS A 124 -3.99 9.75 11.14
C LYS A 124 -4.06 8.58 10.16
N LYS A 125 -5.12 8.47 9.39
CA LYS A 125 -5.34 7.37 8.46
C LYS A 125 -5.38 7.86 7.02
N VAL A 126 -4.62 7.19 6.15
CA VAL A 126 -4.68 7.35 4.70
C VAL A 126 -5.39 6.15 4.12
N THR A 127 -6.44 6.38 3.34
CA THR A 127 -7.05 5.37 2.49
C THR A 127 -6.55 5.57 1.07
N LEU A 128 -5.89 4.57 0.50
CA LEU A 128 -5.54 4.50 -0.92
C LEU A 128 -6.54 3.60 -1.61
N SER A 129 -7.19 4.10 -2.65
CA SER A 129 -8.10 3.33 -3.50
C SER A 129 -7.56 3.33 -4.94
N SER A 130 -7.31 2.14 -5.49
CA SER A 130 -6.94 2.00 -6.89
C SER A 130 -8.09 2.49 -7.78
N ASN A 131 -7.78 3.30 -8.80
CA ASN A 131 -8.81 3.80 -9.73
C ASN A 131 -9.27 2.74 -10.75
N GLN A 132 -8.66 1.56 -10.71
CA GLN A 132 -9.03 0.40 -11.53
C GLN A 132 -8.93 -0.88 -10.70
N ARG A 133 -9.75 -1.86 -11.03
CA ARG A 133 -9.65 -3.19 -10.42
C ARG A 133 -8.28 -3.78 -10.72
N LEU A 134 -7.61 -4.30 -9.69
CA LEU A 134 -6.33 -4.98 -9.83
C LEU A 134 -6.55 -6.33 -10.53
N ARG A 135 -5.54 -6.78 -11.26
CA ARG A 135 -5.57 -8.13 -11.87
C ARG A 135 -5.35 -9.18 -10.78
N ASP A 136 -6.01 -10.30 -10.90
CA ASP A 136 -5.87 -11.44 -10.01
C ASP A 136 -4.51 -12.13 -10.16
N LEU A 137 -4.01 -12.72 -9.08
CA LEU A 137 -2.74 -13.46 -8.99
C LEU A 137 -1.50 -12.67 -9.47
N VAL A 138 -1.58 -11.34 -9.48
CA VAL A 138 -0.48 -10.46 -9.90
C VAL A 138 0.23 -9.85 -8.70
N GLN A 139 1.54 -9.68 -8.84
CA GLN A 139 2.34 -8.98 -7.84
C GLN A 139 2.23 -7.48 -7.99
N TYR A 140 1.97 -6.82 -6.86
CA TYR A 140 1.97 -5.38 -6.71
C TYR A 140 2.91 -4.95 -5.59
N GLN A 141 3.25 -3.67 -5.57
CA GLN A 141 4.03 -3.05 -4.50
C GLN A 141 3.33 -1.77 -4.04
N LEU A 142 3.19 -1.63 -2.72
CA LEU A 142 2.80 -0.38 -2.06
C LEU A 142 4.06 0.25 -1.48
N LEU A 143 4.35 1.49 -1.88
CA LEU A 143 5.43 2.30 -1.37
C LEU A 143 4.87 3.47 -0.55
N ILE A 144 5.37 3.65 0.65
CA ILE A 144 5.15 4.81 1.51
C ILE A 144 6.51 5.50 1.66
N SER A 145 6.64 6.68 1.08
CA SER A 145 7.90 7.44 1.03
C SER A 145 8.23 8.09 2.37
N ASN A 146 9.51 8.30 2.66
CA ASN A 146 9.98 9.10 3.78
C ASN A 146 9.71 10.62 3.61
N GLN A 147 9.14 11.04 2.48
CA GLN A 147 8.66 12.39 2.26
C GLN A 147 7.31 12.68 2.94
N ILE A 148 6.61 11.64 3.40
CA ILE A 148 5.45 11.79 4.28
C ILE A 148 5.93 12.39 5.60
N LYS A 149 5.19 13.38 6.10
CA LYS A 149 5.48 14.08 7.35
C LYS A 149 4.26 14.07 8.26
N GLY A 150 4.51 14.05 9.55
CA GLY A 150 3.49 14.36 10.54
C GLY A 150 3.20 15.86 10.58
N SER A 151 2.10 16.23 11.22
CA SER A 151 1.64 17.63 11.35
C SER A 151 2.63 18.52 12.11
N LYS A 152 3.50 17.94 12.93
CA LYS A 152 4.58 18.61 13.65
C LYS A 152 5.97 18.27 13.08
N LYS A 153 6.05 18.03 11.77
CA LYS A 153 7.26 17.68 11.02
C LYS A 153 7.93 16.37 11.45
N GLU A 154 7.16 15.45 12.04
CA GLU A 154 7.66 14.12 12.35
C GLU A 154 8.06 13.37 11.06
N ASN A 155 9.09 12.53 11.18
CA ASN A 155 9.62 11.77 10.06
C ASN A 155 9.12 10.33 10.08
N VAL A 156 8.72 9.79 8.91
CA VAL A 156 8.42 8.38 8.69
C VAL A 156 9.60 7.69 8.03
N GLN A 157 9.84 6.44 8.37
CA GLN A 157 10.74 5.60 7.59
C GLN A 157 10.04 5.15 6.31
N GLN A 158 10.80 5.06 5.22
CA GLN A 158 10.28 4.52 3.97
C GLN A 158 9.85 3.06 4.15
N ILE A 159 8.67 2.72 3.66
CA ILE A 159 8.10 1.38 3.74
C ILE A 159 7.74 0.94 2.32
N ALA A 160 8.23 -0.23 1.92
CA ALA A 160 7.86 -0.87 0.68
C ALA A 160 7.35 -2.29 0.98
N LYS A 161 6.14 -2.60 0.56
CA LYS A 161 5.52 -3.91 0.75
C LYS A 161 5.08 -4.47 -0.59
N SER A 162 5.57 -5.67 -0.90
CA SER A 162 5.12 -6.43 -2.05
C SER A 162 4.04 -7.42 -1.63
N PHE A 163 3.01 -7.54 -2.43
CA PHE A 163 1.90 -8.44 -2.17
C PHE A 163 1.37 -9.05 -3.48
N TYR A 164 0.55 -10.10 -3.34
CA TYR A 164 -0.14 -10.74 -4.45
C TYR A 164 -1.63 -10.64 -4.23
N THR A 165 -2.35 -10.31 -5.30
CA THR A 165 -3.81 -10.30 -5.29
C THR A 165 -4.38 -11.71 -5.18
N ALA A 166 -5.61 -11.80 -4.68
CA ALA A 166 -6.40 -13.02 -4.64
C ALA A 166 -6.69 -13.53 -6.05
N ALA A 167 -7.00 -14.82 -6.17
CA ALA A 167 -7.58 -15.35 -7.39
C ALA A 167 -9.00 -14.80 -7.57
N ASP A 168 -9.41 -14.56 -8.81
CA ASP A 168 -10.81 -14.31 -9.13
C ASP A 168 -11.59 -15.61 -8.90
N PRO A 169 -12.58 -15.64 -7.98
CA PRO A 169 -13.41 -16.81 -7.78
C PRO A 169 -14.39 -17.06 -8.92
N SER A 170 -14.56 -16.12 -9.83
CA SER A 170 -15.44 -16.26 -10.98
C SER A 170 -14.92 -17.37 -11.90
N PRO A 171 -15.73 -18.30 -12.34
CA PRO A 171 -15.29 -19.31 -13.28
C PRO A 171 -14.93 -18.65 -14.64
N ASP A 172 -13.73 -18.90 -15.15
CA ASP A 172 -13.28 -18.43 -16.48
C ASP A 172 -14.11 -18.99 -17.64
N PHE A 173 -14.87 -20.02 -17.37
CA PHE A 173 -15.74 -20.69 -18.33
C PHE A 173 -17.18 -20.77 -17.82
N PRO A 174 -18.16 -20.80 -18.73
CA PRO A 174 -19.55 -21.02 -18.35
C PRO A 174 -19.69 -22.31 -17.52
N VAL A 175 -20.32 -22.22 -16.36
CA VAL A 175 -20.68 -23.40 -15.58
C VAL A 175 -21.77 -24.16 -16.32
N VAL A 176 -21.40 -25.34 -16.83
CA VAL A 176 -22.34 -26.26 -17.53
C VAL A 176 -22.49 -27.53 -16.71
N GLY A 177 -23.64 -28.18 -16.79
CA GLY A 177 -23.86 -29.47 -16.13
C GLY A 177 -22.95 -30.57 -16.71
N ASP A 178 -22.73 -31.65 -15.95
CA ASP A 178 -21.79 -32.72 -16.28
C ASP A 178 -22.03 -33.34 -17.68
N ASP A 179 -23.28 -33.59 -18.06
CA ASP A 179 -23.62 -34.17 -19.37
C ASP A 179 -23.25 -33.17 -20.51
N ALA A 180 -23.52 -31.88 -20.32
CA ALA A 180 -23.17 -30.87 -21.31
C ALA A 180 -21.65 -30.68 -21.40
N LEU A 181 -20.93 -30.77 -20.26
CA LEU A 181 -19.45 -30.71 -20.22
C LEU A 181 -18.85 -31.92 -20.95
N LEU A 182 -19.33 -33.14 -20.69
CA LEU A 182 -18.87 -34.37 -21.36
C LEU A 182 -19.12 -34.27 -22.87
N THR A 183 -20.31 -33.81 -23.27
CA THR A 183 -20.64 -33.61 -24.68
C THR A 183 -19.68 -32.60 -25.33
N LEU A 184 -19.40 -31.47 -24.66
CA LEU A 184 -18.47 -30.45 -25.15
C LEU A 184 -17.04 -31.02 -25.31
N VAL A 185 -16.55 -31.75 -24.31
CA VAL A 185 -15.22 -32.39 -24.34
C VAL A 185 -15.16 -33.41 -25.50
N GLN A 186 -16.16 -34.25 -25.66
CA GLN A 186 -16.23 -35.19 -26.76
C GLN A 186 -16.21 -34.52 -28.11
N GLN A 187 -17.02 -33.49 -28.30
CA GLN A 187 -17.07 -32.71 -29.54
C GLN A 187 -15.73 -32.04 -29.89
N GLN A 188 -15.09 -31.41 -28.89
CA GLN A 188 -13.79 -30.75 -29.10
C GLN A 188 -12.67 -31.76 -29.39
N THR A 189 -12.70 -32.92 -28.68
CA THR A 189 -11.75 -34.02 -28.92
C THR A 189 -11.93 -34.61 -30.33
N PHE A 190 -13.18 -34.84 -30.74
CA PHE A 190 -13.49 -35.39 -32.07
C PHE A 190 -13.01 -34.45 -33.19
N LYS A 191 -13.18 -33.11 -33.02
CA LYS A 191 -12.67 -32.11 -34.01
C LYS A 191 -11.18 -32.25 -34.28
N TYR A 192 -10.38 -32.61 -33.26
CA TYR A 192 -8.96 -32.82 -33.46
C TYR A 192 -8.70 -33.92 -34.51
N PHE A 193 -9.45 -35.04 -34.48
CA PHE A 193 -9.28 -36.13 -35.44
C PHE A 193 -9.95 -35.88 -36.78
N TRP A 194 -11.04 -35.11 -36.82
CA TRP A 194 -11.81 -34.85 -38.01
C TRP A 194 -11.32 -33.63 -38.77
N ASP A 195 -11.26 -32.47 -38.14
CA ASP A 195 -10.94 -31.20 -38.78
C ASP A 195 -9.44 -31.05 -39.07
N PHE A 196 -8.58 -31.63 -38.22
CA PHE A 196 -7.12 -31.54 -38.38
C PHE A 196 -6.48 -32.80 -38.94
N ALA A 197 -7.27 -33.76 -39.40
CA ALA A 197 -6.73 -34.93 -40.10
C ALA A 197 -5.86 -34.49 -41.32
N HIS A 198 -4.87 -35.32 -41.63
CA HIS A 198 -4.02 -35.07 -42.80
C HIS A 198 -4.86 -35.22 -44.09
N PRO A 199 -4.91 -34.21 -44.97
CA PRO A 199 -5.87 -34.16 -46.07
C PRO A 199 -5.70 -35.27 -47.13
N GLY A 200 -4.48 -35.78 -47.29
CA GLY A 200 -4.21 -36.84 -48.27
C GLY A 200 -4.39 -38.27 -47.73
N SER A 201 -4.29 -38.47 -46.40
CA SER A 201 -4.38 -39.83 -45.83
C SER A 201 -5.54 -40.04 -44.87
N GLY A 202 -6.17 -38.95 -44.39
CA GLY A 202 -7.16 -39.00 -43.31
C GLY A 202 -6.62 -39.43 -41.94
N MET A 203 -5.30 -39.62 -41.80
CA MET A 203 -4.69 -40.00 -40.55
C MET A 203 -4.53 -38.83 -39.60
N ALA A 204 -4.56 -39.10 -38.28
CA ALA A 204 -4.35 -38.05 -37.28
C ALA A 204 -2.93 -37.48 -37.37
N ARG A 205 -2.81 -36.17 -37.37
CA ARG A 205 -1.53 -35.46 -37.25
C ARG A 205 -0.96 -35.60 -35.84
N GLU A 206 0.34 -35.47 -35.70
CA GLU A 206 0.99 -35.49 -34.38
C GLU A 206 0.44 -34.37 -33.45
N ARG A 207 0.19 -33.19 -34.05
CA ARG A 207 -0.42 -32.01 -33.42
C ARG A 207 -1.08 -31.14 -34.50
N ASN A 208 -1.93 -30.23 -34.09
CA ASN A 208 -2.66 -29.36 -35.02
C ASN A 208 -1.75 -28.42 -35.87
N THR A 209 -0.49 -28.21 -35.43
CA THR A 209 0.53 -27.40 -36.10
C THR A 209 1.58 -28.27 -36.84
N ALA A 210 1.46 -29.59 -36.84
CA ALA A 210 2.38 -30.49 -37.49
C ALA A 210 1.94 -30.75 -38.92
N ASP A 211 2.48 -30.02 -39.88
CA ASP A 211 2.09 -30.04 -41.30
C ASP A 211 1.76 -31.45 -41.84
N ASN A 212 2.78 -32.25 -42.18
CA ASN A 212 2.61 -33.58 -42.78
C ASN A 212 3.01 -34.72 -41.86
N ILE A 213 3.29 -34.44 -40.57
CA ILE A 213 3.65 -35.48 -39.59
C ILE A 213 2.37 -36.13 -39.08
N ILE A 214 2.20 -37.41 -39.36
CA ILE A 214 1.07 -38.22 -38.93
C ILE A 214 1.54 -39.28 -37.94
N THR A 215 0.63 -39.72 -37.07
CA THR A 215 0.91 -40.74 -36.07
C THR A 215 -0.07 -41.92 -36.19
N SER A 216 0.45 -43.15 -36.13
CA SER A 216 -0.38 -44.36 -36.13
C SER A 216 -1.18 -44.49 -34.87
N GLY A 217 -0.57 -44.18 -33.70
CA GLY A 217 -1.25 -44.19 -32.41
C GLY A 217 -2.42 -43.22 -32.35
N GLY A 218 -2.18 -41.93 -32.75
CA GLY A 218 -3.23 -40.92 -32.84
C GLY A 218 -4.36 -41.32 -33.79
N SER A 219 -4.03 -41.90 -34.94
CA SER A 219 -5.02 -42.40 -35.90
C SER A 219 -5.87 -43.52 -35.35
N GLY A 220 -5.26 -44.44 -34.55
CA GLY A 220 -6.00 -45.50 -33.86
C GLY A 220 -7.00 -44.96 -32.84
N PHE A 221 -6.61 -43.95 -32.07
CA PHE A 221 -7.55 -43.26 -31.14
C PHE A 221 -8.66 -42.56 -31.93
N GLY A 222 -8.35 -41.94 -33.06
CA GLY A 222 -9.34 -41.30 -33.93
C GLY A 222 -10.43 -42.26 -34.41
N ILE A 223 -10.03 -43.46 -34.81
CA ILE A 223 -10.98 -44.52 -35.25
C ILE A 223 -11.88 -44.93 -34.09
N MET A 224 -11.36 -44.99 -32.84
CA MET A 224 -12.18 -45.32 -31.67
C MET A 224 -13.14 -44.20 -31.25
N ALA A 225 -12.90 -42.99 -31.71
CA ALA A 225 -13.74 -41.81 -31.39
C ALA A 225 -14.90 -41.62 -32.38
N ILE A 226 -14.86 -42.25 -33.56
CA ILE A 226 -15.91 -42.25 -34.57
C ILE A 226 -16.98 -43.31 -34.25
#